data_afd90567370e042722c16cb63380167c
#
_entry.id   afd90567370e042722c16cb63380167c
#
_cell.length_a   1.000
_cell.length_b   1.000
_cell.length_c   1.000
_cell.angle_alpha   90.00
_cell.angle_beta   90.00
_cell.angle_gamma   90.00
#
_symmetry.space_group_name_H-M   'P 1'
#
loop_
_entity.id
_entity.type
_entity.pdbx_description
1 polymer ?
#
loop_
_entity_poly.entity_id
_entity_poly.type
_entity_poly.pdbx_seq_one_letter_code
_entity_poly.pdbx_strand_id
1 'polypeptide(L)'
;MTFPRLPDHQRAYALVERDDGVVYRLYGGTAGPRLPHDIMHLVVERELRIRDGIWGDIAADVVGFRRHHLRAELLADLVSSAAALDHMTPEKIQRLADAKLSVLPETDVDPAVIAAAAQALQVEAARWARLRVGEELCYEWPGR
;
A
#
# COMPACT_ATOMS: atom_id res chain seq x y z
N MET A 1 10.19 7.80 -4.17
CA MET A 1 8.84 8.36 -3.90
C MET A 1 8.84 9.00 -2.53
N THR A 2 8.31 10.21 -2.42
CA THR A 2 8.32 11.00 -1.18
C THR A 2 6.89 11.38 -0.81
N PHE A 3 6.52 11.15 0.44
CA PHE A 3 5.18 11.40 0.99
C PHE A 3 5.29 12.43 2.11
N PRO A 4 4.98 13.70 1.88
CA PRO A 4 5.03 14.72 2.91
C PRO A 4 3.85 14.60 3.88
N ARG A 5 4.13 14.81 5.17
CA ARG A 5 3.10 14.96 6.20
C ARG A 5 2.54 16.38 6.15
N LEU A 6 1.39 16.52 5.51
CA LEU A 6 0.70 17.81 5.38
C LEU A 6 -0.23 18.07 6.57
N PRO A 7 -0.62 19.33 6.80
CA PRO A 7 -1.69 19.65 7.73
C PRO A 7 -2.94 18.84 7.42
N ASP A 8 -3.69 18.48 8.47
CA ASP A 8 -4.92 17.71 8.35
C ASP A 8 -5.92 18.43 7.43
N HIS A 9 -6.71 17.67 6.71
CA HIS A 9 -7.70 18.12 5.73
C HIS A 9 -7.15 18.72 4.43
N GLN A 10 -5.83 18.86 4.26
CA GLN A 10 -5.26 19.20 2.96
C GLN A 10 -5.29 17.99 2.03
N ARG A 11 -5.25 18.23 0.73
CA ARG A 11 -5.13 17.16 -0.26
C ARG A 11 -3.73 16.54 -0.19
N ALA A 12 -3.67 15.27 0.15
CA ALA A 12 -2.42 14.53 0.21
C ALA A 12 -1.83 14.32 -1.20
N TYR A 13 -0.52 14.17 -1.30
CA TYR A 13 0.15 13.80 -2.53
C TYR A 13 1.44 13.02 -2.24
N ALA A 14 1.89 12.28 -3.25
CA ALA A 14 3.22 11.74 -3.34
C ALA A 14 4.01 12.45 -4.44
N LEU A 15 5.29 12.71 -4.21
CA LEU A 15 6.25 13.05 -5.26
C LEU A 15 6.87 11.75 -5.76
N VAL A 16 6.72 11.48 -7.03
CA VAL A 16 7.29 10.31 -7.69
C VAL A 16 8.42 10.78 -8.59
N GLU A 17 9.61 10.30 -8.31
CA GLU A 17 10.80 10.48 -9.14
C GLU A 17 11.15 9.12 -9.75
N ARG A 18 11.24 9.08 -11.07
CA ARG A 18 11.54 7.88 -11.83
C ARG A 18 13.01 7.85 -12.23
N ASP A 19 13.53 6.66 -12.55
CA ASP A 19 14.92 6.46 -12.97
C ASP A 19 15.29 7.23 -14.26
N ASP A 20 14.29 7.53 -15.10
CA ASP A 20 14.45 8.35 -16.30
C ASP A 20 14.47 9.87 -16.03
N GLY A 21 14.42 10.27 -14.76
CA GLY A 21 14.44 11.67 -14.33
C GLY A 21 13.09 12.38 -14.41
N VAL A 22 12.02 11.69 -14.79
CA VAL A 22 10.66 12.27 -14.77
C VAL A 22 10.19 12.38 -13.33
N VAL A 23 9.75 13.57 -12.96
CA VAL A 23 9.17 13.85 -11.64
C VAL A 23 7.74 14.32 -11.81
N TYR A 24 6.82 13.72 -11.08
CA TYR A 24 5.42 14.16 -11.08
C TYR A 24 4.79 14.02 -9.70
N ARG A 25 3.65 14.65 -9.54
CA ARG A 25 2.87 14.63 -8.31
C ARG A 25 1.64 13.76 -8.49
N LEU A 26 1.54 12.71 -7.68
CA LEU A 26 0.35 11.87 -7.59
C LEU A 26 -0.50 12.38 -6.43
N TYR A 27 -1.71 12.83 -6.72
CA TYR A 27 -2.64 13.29 -5.70
C TYR A 27 -3.45 12.14 -5.14
N GLY A 28 -3.41 12.00 -3.81
CA GLY A 28 -4.18 11.03 -3.06
C GLY A 28 -5.44 11.61 -2.42
N GLY A 29 -5.86 11.00 -1.32
CA GLY A 29 -6.98 11.44 -0.51
C GLY A 29 -6.66 12.67 0.36
N THR A 30 -7.31 12.74 1.51
CA THR A 30 -7.14 13.82 2.48
C THR A 30 -6.03 13.48 3.47
N ALA A 31 -5.14 14.44 3.72
CA ALA A 31 -4.10 14.31 4.74
C ALA A 31 -4.72 14.21 6.14
N GLY A 32 -4.10 13.43 7.00
CA GLY A 32 -4.58 13.18 8.35
C GLY A 32 -3.59 12.33 9.16
N PRO A 33 -3.95 12.00 10.42
CA PRO A 33 -3.09 11.23 11.31
C PRO A 33 -2.96 9.76 10.91
N ARG A 34 -3.87 9.26 10.07
CA ARG A 34 -3.82 7.89 9.56
C ARG A 34 -2.82 7.78 8.42
N LEU A 35 -2.23 6.60 8.28
CA LEU A 35 -1.37 6.28 7.14
C LEU A 35 -2.13 6.55 5.83
N PRO A 36 -1.56 7.34 4.90
CA PRO A 36 -2.16 7.57 3.60
C PRO A 36 -2.43 6.26 2.84
N HIS A 37 -3.57 6.22 2.14
CA HIS A 37 -3.97 5.07 1.33
C HIS A 37 -2.91 4.68 0.30
N ASP A 38 -2.26 5.65 -0.31
CA ASP A 38 -1.22 5.42 -1.30
C ASP A 38 0.02 4.73 -0.70
N ILE A 39 0.40 5.08 0.56
CA ILE A 39 1.49 4.36 1.26
C ILE A 39 1.05 2.94 1.61
N MET A 40 -0.20 2.74 2.00
CA MET A 40 -0.73 1.40 2.27
C MET A 40 -0.58 0.51 1.02
N HIS A 41 -1.01 0.97 -0.15
CA HIS A 41 -0.83 0.26 -1.41
C HIS A 41 0.64 0.00 -1.71
N LEU A 42 1.51 1.00 -1.56
CA LEU A 42 2.94 0.85 -1.79
C LEU A 42 3.54 -0.27 -0.93
N VAL A 43 3.22 -0.29 0.35
CA VAL A 43 3.72 -1.32 1.28
C VAL A 43 3.20 -2.69 0.87
N VAL A 44 1.91 -2.82 0.62
CA VAL A 44 1.29 -4.11 0.26
C VAL A 44 1.82 -4.63 -1.07
N GLU A 45 1.86 -3.80 -2.10
CA GLU A 45 2.37 -4.18 -3.42
C GLU A 45 3.85 -4.61 -3.35
N ARG A 46 4.65 -3.90 -2.55
CA ARG A 46 6.06 -4.25 -2.32
C ARG A 46 6.21 -5.59 -1.59
N GLU A 47 5.54 -5.76 -0.47
CA GLU A 47 5.67 -6.96 0.37
C GLU A 47 5.12 -8.21 -0.33
N LEU A 48 4.02 -8.08 -1.07
CA LEU A 48 3.42 -9.17 -1.83
C LEU A 48 3.99 -9.30 -3.25
N ARG A 49 4.95 -8.46 -3.63
CA ARG A 49 5.58 -8.43 -4.96
C ARG A 49 4.57 -8.29 -6.10
N ILE A 50 3.52 -7.51 -5.88
CA ILE A 50 2.50 -7.22 -6.89
C ILE A 50 3.09 -6.22 -7.88
N ARG A 51 3.21 -6.63 -9.14
CA ARG A 51 3.77 -5.80 -10.23
C ARG A 51 2.71 -5.18 -11.13
N ASP A 52 1.49 -5.62 -11.00
CA ASP A 52 0.30 -5.18 -11.74
C ASP A 52 -0.63 -4.31 -10.87
N GLY A 53 -0.10 -3.73 -9.81
CA GLY A 53 -0.75 -2.72 -8.98
C GLY A 53 -0.43 -1.29 -9.44
N ILE A 54 -0.88 -0.31 -8.66
CA ILE A 54 -0.68 1.12 -8.96
C ILE A 54 0.81 1.46 -9.03
N TRP A 55 1.58 1.03 -8.05
CA TRP A 55 3.00 1.34 -7.95
C TRP A 55 3.83 0.53 -8.94
N GLY A 56 3.43 -0.70 -9.21
CA GLY A 56 4.02 -1.52 -10.25
C GLY A 56 3.84 -0.91 -11.65
N ASP A 57 2.65 -0.43 -11.97
CA ASP A 57 2.34 0.26 -13.24
C ASP A 57 3.12 1.57 -13.36
N ILE A 58 3.21 2.36 -12.30
CA ILE A 58 4.02 3.60 -12.26
C ILE A 58 5.50 3.28 -12.54
N ALA A 59 6.04 2.25 -11.91
CA ALA A 59 7.42 1.83 -12.11
C ALA A 59 7.69 1.27 -13.51
N ALA A 60 6.68 0.67 -14.14
CA ALA A 60 6.75 0.10 -15.48
C ALA A 60 6.46 1.11 -16.61
N ASP A 61 6.23 2.39 -16.29
CA ASP A 61 5.84 3.43 -17.27
C ASP A 61 4.54 3.13 -18.02
N VAL A 62 3.64 2.42 -17.38
CA VAL A 62 2.33 2.14 -17.96
C VAL A 62 1.47 3.39 -17.84
N VAL A 63 1.28 4.09 -18.96
CA VAL A 63 0.41 5.25 -19.03
C VAL A 63 -1.05 4.80 -19.08
N GLY A 64 -1.78 5.13 -18.04
CA GLY A 64 -3.23 4.95 -17.97
C GLY A 64 -3.66 4.09 -16.78
N PHE A 65 -4.64 4.59 -16.04
CA PHE A 65 -5.32 3.81 -15.01
C PHE A 65 -6.00 2.60 -15.68
N ARG A 66 -5.37 1.44 -15.59
CA ARG A 66 -6.02 0.20 -15.98
C ARG A 66 -7.10 -0.12 -14.96
N ARG A 67 -8.28 -0.49 -15.43
CA ARG A 67 -9.41 -0.95 -14.58
C ARG A 67 -9.13 -2.31 -13.91
N HIS A 68 -7.87 -2.76 -13.85
CA HIS A 68 -7.51 -4.14 -13.49
C HIS A 68 -6.72 -4.26 -12.18
N HIS A 69 -6.77 -3.23 -11.31
CA HIS A 69 -6.13 -3.32 -10.01
C HIS A 69 -6.98 -4.05 -8.95
N LEU A 70 -8.09 -4.71 -9.36
CA LEU A 70 -9.00 -5.38 -8.42
C LEU A 70 -8.25 -6.34 -7.49
N ARG A 71 -7.31 -7.12 -8.02
CA ARG A 71 -6.50 -8.02 -7.22
C ARG A 71 -5.64 -7.26 -6.20
N ALA A 72 -4.97 -6.19 -6.62
CA ALA A 72 -4.14 -5.36 -5.74
C ALA A 72 -5.00 -4.68 -4.65
N GLU A 73 -6.19 -4.18 -5.01
CA GLU A 73 -7.15 -3.58 -4.07
C GLU A 73 -7.63 -4.59 -3.03
N LEU A 74 -8.02 -5.80 -3.44
CA LEU A 74 -8.49 -6.84 -2.53
C LEU A 74 -7.38 -7.34 -1.61
N LEU A 75 -6.15 -7.46 -2.11
CA LEU A 75 -5.00 -7.82 -1.31
C LEU A 75 -4.61 -6.70 -0.32
N ALA A 76 -4.71 -5.44 -0.74
CA ALA A 76 -4.49 -4.30 0.16
C ALA A 76 -5.54 -4.26 1.29
N ASP A 77 -6.82 -4.51 0.95
CA ASP A 77 -7.89 -4.62 1.95
C ASP A 77 -7.69 -5.83 2.88
N LEU A 78 -7.26 -6.98 2.37
CA LEU A 78 -6.94 -8.15 3.17
C LEU A 78 -5.81 -7.86 4.17
N VAL A 79 -4.69 -7.31 3.71
CA VAL A 79 -3.52 -6.98 4.55
C VAL A 79 -3.89 -5.92 5.59
N SER A 80 -4.64 -4.87 5.20
CA SER A 80 -5.10 -3.83 6.11
C SER A 80 -6.02 -4.40 7.20
N SER A 81 -6.92 -5.32 6.83
CA SER A 81 -7.80 -5.99 7.79
C SER A 81 -7.04 -6.93 8.73
N ALA A 82 -6.03 -7.65 8.21
CA ALA A 82 -5.14 -8.47 9.02
C ALA A 82 -4.34 -7.62 10.02
N ALA A 83 -3.84 -6.46 9.58
CA ALA A 83 -3.10 -5.52 10.43
C ALA A 83 -3.94 -4.94 11.58
N ALA A 84 -5.26 -4.93 11.44
CA ALA A 84 -6.21 -4.48 12.47
C ALA A 84 -6.62 -5.58 13.47
N LEU A 85 -6.16 -6.83 13.30
CA LEU A 85 -6.46 -7.92 14.22
C LEU A 85 -5.64 -7.75 15.52
N ASP A 86 -6.28 -7.98 16.67
CA ASP A 86 -5.58 -8.03 17.97
C ASP A 86 -4.50 -9.13 18.00
N HIS A 87 -4.78 -10.27 17.34
CA HIS A 87 -3.85 -11.39 17.19
C HIS A 87 -3.97 -11.94 15.77
N MET A 88 -2.88 -11.84 15.02
CA MET A 88 -2.77 -12.39 13.66
C MET A 88 -2.43 -13.88 13.72
N THR A 89 -3.45 -14.73 13.82
CA THR A 89 -3.24 -16.18 13.68
C THR A 89 -3.49 -16.64 12.25
N PRO A 90 -2.82 -17.70 11.78
CA PRO A 90 -3.02 -18.22 10.42
C PRO A 90 -4.50 -18.49 10.09
N GLU A 91 -5.26 -19.02 11.05
CA GLU A 91 -6.67 -19.36 10.86
C GLU A 91 -7.55 -18.11 10.71
N LYS A 92 -7.23 -17.03 11.42
CA LYS A 92 -7.94 -15.75 11.28
C LYS A 92 -7.64 -15.10 9.93
N ILE A 93 -6.37 -15.13 9.52
CA ILE A 93 -5.94 -14.60 8.23
C ILE A 93 -6.58 -15.39 7.09
N GLN A 94 -6.60 -16.73 7.18
CA GLN A 94 -7.23 -17.57 6.17
C GLN A 94 -8.73 -17.26 6.03
N ARG A 95 -9.46 -17.11 7.14
CA ARG A 95 -10.88 -16.69 7.09
C ARG A 95 -11.10 -15.33 6.46
N LEU A 96 -10.19 -14.37 6.70
CA LEU A 96 -10.25 -13.08 6.02
C LEU A 96 -9.99 -13.23 4.52
N ALA A 97 -9.01 -14.05 4.13
CA ALA A 97 -8.69 -14.32 2.74
C ALA A 97 -9.89 -14.97 2.02
N ASP A 98 -10.48 -16.00 2.59
CA ASP A 98 -11.64 -16.69 2.03
C ASP A 98 -12.82 -15.72 1.80
N ALA A 99 -13.05 -14.80 2.74
CA ALA A 99 -14.12 -13.83 2.63
C ALA A 99 -13.84 -12.75 1.57
N LYS A 100 -12.62 -12.17 1.59
CA LYS A 100 -12.29 -11.01 0.75
C LYS A 100 -11.91 -11.39 -0.68
N LEU A 101 -11.31 -12.56 -0.87
CA LEU A 101 -10.87 -13.04 -2.18
C LEU A 101 -11.90 -13.96 -2.86
N SER A 102 -13.10 -14.09 -2.31
CA SER A 102 -14.17 -14.95 -2.85
C SER A 102 -14.52 -14.67 -4.31
N VAL A 103 -14.29 -13.44 -4.78
CA VAL A 103 -14.50 -13.02 -6.18
C VAL A 103 -13.29 -13.31 -7.09
N LEU A 104 -12.18 -13.77 -6.51
CA LEU A 104 -10.95 -14.16 -7.21
C LEU A 104 -10.51 -15.57 -6.77
N PRO A 105 -11.27 -16.61 -7.13
CA PRO A 105 -11.09 -17.96 -6.56
C PRO A 105 -9.72 -18.60 -6.89
N GLU A 106 -9.02 -18.11 -7.89
CA GLU A 106 -7.68 -18.59 -8.26
C GLU A 106 -6.54 -17.87 -7.50
N THR A 107 -6.89 -16.92 -6.62
CA THR A 107 -5.89 -16.21 -5.83
C THR A 107 -5.63 -16.97 -4.55
N ASP A 108 -4.60 -17.80 -4.55
CA ASP A 108 -4.09 -18.44 -3.34
C ASP A 108 -3.12 -17.51 -2.61
N VAL A 109 -3.25 -17.42 -1.29
CA VAL A 109 -2.40 -16.58 -0.44
C VAL A 109 -1.89 -17.39 0.75
N ASP A 110 -0.59 -17.25 1.02
CA ASP A 110 0.01 -17.82 2.22
C ASP A 110 -0.29 -16.89 3.42
N PRO A 111 -1.00 -17.38 4.46
CA PRO A 111 -1.25 -16.58 5.67
C PRO A 111 0.00 -16.00 6.31
N ALA A 112 1.16 -16.68 6.22
CA ALA A 112 2.41 -16.16 6.76
C ALA A 112 2.91 -14.94 5.98
N VAL A 113 2.76 -14.94 4.66
CA VAL A 113 3.11 -13.79 3.81
C VAL A 113 2.17 -12.61 4.09
N ILE A 114 0.88 -12.86 4.25
CA ILE A 114 -0.08 -11.81 4.64
C ILE A 114 0.25 -11.26 6.02
N ALA A 115 0.59 -12.10 6.99
CA ALA A 115 0.99 -11.65 8.33
C ALA A 115 2.24 -10.76 8.28
N ALA A 116 3.24 -11.13 7.50
CA ALA A 116 4.46 -10.33 7.33
C ALA A 116 4.15 -8.96 6.69
N ALA A 117 3.31 -8.92 5.65
CA ALA A 117 2.88 -7.67 5.01
C ALA A 117 2.06 -6.80 5.99
N ALA A 118 1.19 -7.41 6.80
CA ALA A 118 0.42 -6.71 7.83
C ALA A 118 1.32 -6.10 8.92
N GLN A 119 2.36 -6.81 9.35
CA GLN A 119 3.36 -6.28 10.28
C GLN A 119 4.14 -5.12 9.67
N ALA A 120 4.56 -5.22 8.41
CA ALA A 120 5.22 -4.13 7.70
C ALA A 120 4.30 -2.89 7.64
N LEU A 121 3.02 -3.08 7.36
CA LEU A 121 2.03 -2.01 7.34
C LEU A 121 1.86 -1.34 8.72
N GLN A 122 1.85 -2.11 9.81
CA GLN A 122 1.81 -1.58 11.17
C GLN A 122 3.05 -0.73 11.51
N VAL A 123 4.23 -1.17 11.07
CA VAL A 123 5.48 -0.42 11.24
C VAL A 123 5.39 0.93 10.51
N GLU A 124 4.93 0.95 9.28
CA GLU A 124 4.81 2.19 8.52
C GLU A 124 3.72 3.11 9.08
N ALA A 125 2.61 2.56 9.58
CA ALA A 125 1.60 3.33 10.29
C ALA A 125 2.15 3.99 11.56
N ALA A 126 2.98 3.27 12.32
CA ALA A 126 3.65 3.82 13.50
C ALA A 126 4.69 4.88 13.14
N ARG A 127 5.42 4.73 12.02
CA ARG A 127 6.34 5.77 11.52
C ARG A 127 5.59 7.02 11.13
N TRP A 128 4.50 6.88 10.35
CA TRP A 128 3.65 8.00 9.94
C TRP A 128 3.07 8.76 11.12
N ALA A 129 2.57 8.05 12.14
CA ALA A 129 1.98 8.66 13.33
C ALA A 129 2.96 9.52 14.14
N ARG A 130 4.27 9.31 13.99
CA ARG A 130 5.33 10.09 14.66
C ARG A 130 5.75 11.33 13.86
N LEU A 131 5.39 11.43 12.59
CA LEU A 131 5.77 12.55 11.77
C LEU A 131 5.04 13.82 12.19
N ARG A 132 5.79 14.91 12.22
CA ARG A 132 5.25 16.26 12.33
C ARG A 132 4.91 16.78 10.94
N VAL A 133 4.00 17.73 10.88
CA VAL A 133 3.70 18.47 9.65
C VAL A 133 4.98 19.10 9.10
N GLY A 134 5.26 18.87 7.81
CA GLY A 134 6.48 19.28 7.12
C GLY A 134 7.59 18.22 7.08
N GLU A 135 7.48 17.13 7.86
CA GLU A 135 8.34 15.95 7.70
C GLU A 135 7.79 15.03 6.62
N GLU A 136 8.58 14.04 6.17
CA GLU A 136 8.21 13.18 5.06
C GLU A 136 8.71 11.74 5.25
N LEU A 137 8.05 10.78 4.59
CA LEU A 137 8.56 9.43 4.39
C LEU A 137 9.02 9.27 2.94
N CYS A 138 10.19 8.69 2.79
CA CYS A 138 10.76 8.35 1.48
C CYS A 138 10.81 6.84 1.31
N TYR A 139 10.46 6.39 0.10
CA TYR A 139 10.50 4.98 -0.29
C TYR A 139 11.16 4.83 -1.65
N GLU A 140 11.86 3.71 -1.80
CA GLU A 140 12.31 3.23 -3.09
C GLU A 140 11.41 2.08 -3.54
N TRP A 141 11.05 2.07 -4.83
CA TRP A 141 10.39 0.91 -5.42
C TRP A 141 11.46 -0.11 -5.77
N PRO A 142 11.34 -1.38 -5.36
CA PRO A 142 12.33 -2.39 -5.69
C PRO A 142 12.44 -2.49 -7.22
N GLY A 143 13.67 -2.34 -7.72
CA GLY A 143 14.00 -2.39 -9.13
C GLY A 143 13.47 -3.66 -9.82
N ARG A 144 13.42 -3.58 -11.16
CA ARG A 144 12.97 -4.68 -12.03
C ARG A 144 13.86 -5.91 -11.89
#